data_c466e97877ffcb2c9112fa38c1846f95
#
_entry.id   c466e97877ffcb2c9112fa38c1846f95
#
_cell.length_a   1.000
_cell.length_b   1.000
_cell.length_c   1.000
_cell.angle_alpha   90.00
_cell.angle_beta   90.00
_cell.angle_gamma   90.00
#
_symmetry.space_group_name_H-M   'P 1'
#
loop_
_entity.id
_entity.type
_entity.pdbx_description
1 polymer ?
#
loop_
_entity_poly.entity_id
_entity_poly.type
_entity_poly.pdbx_seq_one_letter_code
_entity_poly.pdbx_strand_id
1 'polypeptide(L)'
;GFQMTMQELGTIMQNRIGVKMIVLNNSYLGMVRQWQQLFFGKRYSFTHIESPDLTLIAAAYGIPNRRVTEPGQLREAIEELAAAPGAYLLEVAVLPEENVFPMVPAGASLSDIICTD
;
A
#
# COMPACT_ATOMS: atom_id res chain seq x y z
N GLY A 1 -0.26 -0.98 -7.12
CA GLY A 1 1.12 -0.61 -7.45
C GLY A 1 2.07 -1.79 -7.35
N PHE A 2 2.23 -2.39 -6.15
CA PHE A 2 3.21 -3.45 -5.91
C PHE A 2 3.10 -4.63 -6.88
N GLN A 3 1.89 -5.10 -7.18
CA GLN A 3 1.68 -6.21 -8.12
C GLN A 3 2.23 -5.95 -9.53
N MET A 4 2.31 -4.69 -9.95
CA MET A 4 2.81 -4.32 -11.28
C MET A 4 4.34 -4.49 -11.43
N THR A 5 5.05 -4.57 -10.31
CA THR A 5 6.51 -4.70 -10.25
C THR A 5 6.96 -5.90 -9.42
N MET A 6 6.05 -6.79 -9.10
CA MET A 6 6.27 -7.95 -8.22
C MET A 6 7.36 -8.89 -8.77
N GLN A 7 7.55 -8.95 -10.08
CA GLN A 7 8.61 -9.74 -10.71
C GLN A 7 10.02 -9.32 -10.26
N GLU A 8 10.20 -8.07 -9.78
CA GLU A 8 11.49 -7.59 -9.27
C GLU A 8 11.93 -8.30 -7.98
N LEU A 9 11.02 -9.01 -7.31
CA LEU A 9 11.40 -9.89 -6.19
C LEU A 9 12.39 -10.97 -6.64
N GLY A 10 12.33 -11.41 -7.90
CA GLY A 10 13.31 -12.32 -8.48
C GLY A 10 14.71 -11.69 -8.56
N THR A 11 14.78 -10.43 -9.00
CA THR A 11 16.04 -9.66 -9.04
C THR A 11 16.62 -9.47 -7.63
N ILE A 12 15.78 -9.13 -6.66
CA ILE A 12 16.15 -8.94 -5.25
C ILE A 12 16.74 -10.24 -4.67
N MET A 13 16.04 -11.36 -4.88
CA MET A 13 16.49 -12.67 -4.42
C MET A 13 17.81 -13.09 -5.07
N GLN A 14 17.88 -13.02 -6.40
CA GLN A 14 19.06 -13.47 -7.15
C GLN A 14 20.30 -12.69 -6.79
N ASN A 15 20.19 -11.38 -6.61
CA ASN A 15 21.31 -10.48 -6.33
C ASN A 15 21.48 -10.17 -4.83
N ARG A 16 20.70 -10.78 -3.95
CA ARG A 16 20.75 -10.58 -2.49
C ARG A 16 20.66 -9.11 -2.09
N ILE A 17 19.77 -8.35 -2.73
CA ILE A 17 19.62 -6.92 -2.46
C ILE A 17 18.89 -6.74 -1.13
N GLY A 18 19.49 -6.02 -0.19
CA GLY A 18 18.95 -5.79 1.17
C GLY A 18 17.87 -4.70 1.23
N VAL A 19 16.91 -4.71 0.31
CA VAL A 19 15.81 -3.71 0.26
C VAL A 19 14.73 -3.98 1.30
N LYS A 20 14.23 -2.92 1.94
CA LYS A 20 13.09 -2.95 2.86
C LYS A 20 11.85 -2.46 2.12
N MET A 21 10.85 -3.32 2.01
CA MET A 21 9.62 -3.04 1.29
C MET A 21 8.46 -2.93 2.27
N ILE A 22 7.73 -1.79 2.24
CA ILE A 22 6.51 -1.62 3.00
C ILE A 22 5.37 -1.45 2.01
N VAL A 23 4.38 -2.31 2.08
CA VAL A 23 3.17 -2.27 1.25
C VAL A 23 1.99 -1.86 2.11
N LEU A 24 1.44 -0.68 1.85
CA LEU A 24 0.21 -0.21 2.46
C LEU A 24 -0.97 -0.77 1.65
N ASN A 25 -1.68 -1.73 2.23
CA ASN A 25 -2.78 -2.42 1.58
C ASN A 25 -4.13 -1.91 2.11
N ASN A 26 -4.80 -1.10 1.33
CA ASN A 26 -6.16 -0.61 1.61
C ASN A 26 -7.24 -1.37 0.85
N SER A 27 -6.90 -2.40 0.08
CA SER A 27 -7.78 -3.19 -0.79
C SER A 27 -8.52 -2.38 -1.86
N TYR A 28 -8.04 -1.19 -2.18
CA TYR A 28 -8.67 -0.31 -3.18
C TYR A 28 -7.67 0.36 -4.11
N LEU A 29 -8.16 0.78 -5.27
CA LEU A 29 -7.56 1.84 -6.07
C LEU A 29 -7.88 3.18 -5.38
N GLY A 30 -7.07 3.55 -4.38
CA GLY A 30 -7.41 4.59 -3.42
C GLY A 30 -7.79 5.94 -4.05
N MET A 31 -6.98 6.45 -4.98
CA MET A 31 -7.26 7.73 -5.64
C MET A 31 -8.54 7.67 -6.48
N VAL A 32 -8.79 6.57 -7.20
CA VAL A 32 -10.03 6.40 -8.00
C VAL A 32 -11.25 6.33 -7.07
N ARG A 33 -11.14 5.61 -5.95
CA ARG A 33 -12.17 5.55 -4.93
C ARG A 33 -12.47 6.94 -4.35
N GLN A 34 -11.45 7.72 -4.01
CA GLN A 34 -11.58 9.10 -3.52
C GLN A 34 -12.36 9.99 -4.50
N TRP A 35 -12.04 9.90 -5.80
CA TRP A 35 -12.79 10.62 -6.83
C TRP A 35 -14.25 10.21 -6.90
N GLN A 36 -14.54 8.93 -6.81
CA GLN A 36 -15.93 8.42 -6.78
C GLN A 36 -16.65 8.88 -5.52
N GLN A 37 -15.96 9.00 -4.40
CA GLN A 37 -16.51 9.52 -3.15
C GLN A 37 -16.87 11.00 -3.29
N LEU A 38 -15.94 11.84 -3.71
CA LEU A 38 -16.09 13.29 -3.70
C LEU A 38 -16.97 13.82 -4.84
N PHE A 39 -16.85 13.24 -6.03
CA PHE A 39 -17.46 13.81 -7.23
C PHE A 39 -18.61 12.98 -7.82
N PHE A 40 -18.77 11.73 -7.38
CA PHE A 40 -19.78 10.83 -7.94
C PHE A 40 -20.76 10.29 -6.90
N GLY A 41 -20.95 11.00 -5.79
CA GLY A 41 -21.94 10.67 -4.76
C GLY A 41 -21.72 9.28 -4.14
N LYS A 42 -20.47 8.90 -3.89
CA LYS A 42 -20.05 7.61 -3.31
C LYS A 42 -20.51 6.38 -4.12
N ARG A 43 -20.71 6.55 -5.42
CA ARG A 43 -21.04 5.45 -6.34
C ARG A 43 -19.78 4.72 -6.75
N TYR A 44 -19.32 3.80 -5.89
CA TYR A 44 -18.09 3.02 -6.12
C TYR A 44 -18.31 1.96 -7.20
N SER A 45 -17.39 1.89 -8.15
CA SER A 45 -17.43 0.92 -9.23
C SER A 45 -16.00 0.49 -9.61
N PHE A 46 -15.73 -0.80 -9.58
CA PHE A 46 -14.45 -1.41 -9.97
C PHE A 46 -13.22 -0.84 -9.27
N THR A 47 -13.35 -0.33 -8.05
CA THR A 47 -12.26 0.24 -7.27
C THR A 47 -11.74 -0.68 -6.16
N HIS A 48 -12.55 -1.66 -5.76
CA HIS A 48 -12.11 -2.71 -4.85
C HIS A 48 -11.16 -3.68 -5.55
N ILE A 49 -10.05 -4.02 -4.90
CA ILE A 49 -9.05 -4.95 -5.41
C ILE A 49 -8.89 -6.09 -4.40
N GLU A 50 -9.16 -7.31 -4.83
CA GLU A 50 -8.72 -8.50 -4.12
C GLU A 50 -7.25 -8.75 -4.44
N SER A 51 -6.38 -8.40 -3.51
CA SER A 51 -4.95 -8.66 -3.66
C SER A 51 -4.62 -10.11 -3.30
N PRO A 52 -3.68 -10.75 -4.00
CA PRO A 52 -3.14 -12.04 -3.56
C PRO A 52 -2.45 -11.86 -2.21
N ASP A 53 -2.20 -12.96 -1.52
CA ASP A 53 -1.43 -12.93 -0.27
C ASP A 53 0.03 -12.56 -0.55
N LEU A 54 0.39 -11.31 -0.22
CA LEU A 54 1.74 -10.79 -0.46
C LEU A 54 2.79 -11.45 0.43
N THR A 55 2.40 -11.97 1.58
CA THR A 55 3.32 -12.69 2.47
C THR A 55 3.72 -14.03 1.87
N LEU A 56 2.76 -14.76 1.28
CA LEU A 56 3.05 -16.01 0.56
C LEU A 56 3.91 -15.77 -0.68
N ILE A 57 3.66 -14.67 -1.40
CA ILE A 57 4.48 -14.29 -2.56
C ILE A 57 5.92 -14.00 -2.12
N ALA A 58 6.14 -13.19 -1.10
CA ALA A 58 7.47 -12.90 -0.57
C ALA A 58 8.17 -14.17 -0.10
N ALA A 59 7.45 -15.04 0.60
CA ALA A 59 7.97 -16.34 1.06
C ALA A 59 8.41 -17.24 -0.10
N ALA A 60 7.68 -17.24 -1.22
CA ALA A 60 8.04 -18.01 -2.42
C ALA A 60 9.39 -17.55 -3.03
N TYR A 61 9.76 -16.27 -2.84
CA TYR A 61 11.07 -15.73 -3.20
C TYR A 61 12.11 -15.81 -2.07
N GLY A 62 11.79 -16.52 -0.96
CA GLY A 62 12.69 -16.63 0.19
C GLY A 62 12.91 -15.32 0.95
N ILE A 63 12.02 -14.34 0.79
CA ILE A 63 12.10 -13.03 1.44
C ILE A 63 11.32 -13.09 2.75
N PRO A 64 11.97 -12.86 3.93
CA PRO A 64 11.28 -12.72 5.21
C PRO A 64 10.21 -11.64 5.13
N ASN A 65 9.08 -11.89 5.79
CA ASN A 65 7.94 -10.99 5.67
C ASN A 65 7.03 -11.07 6.89
N ARG A 66 6.22 -10.03 7.06
CA ARG A 66 5.17 -9.97 8.09
C ARG A 66 3.97 -9.18 7.56
N ARG A 67 2.77 -9.56 8.02
CA ARG A 67 1.55 -8.75 7.84
C ARG A 67 1.14 -8.15 9.18
N VAL A 68 0.76 -6.89 9.15
CA VAL A 68 0.21 -6.13 10.28
C VAL A 68 -1.23 -5.75 9.97
N THR A 69 -2.15 -6.13 10.87
CA THR A 69 -3.58 -5.81 10.78
C THR A 69 -4.06 -4.97 11.95
N GLU A 70 -3.27 -4.92 13.04
CA GLU A 70 -3.59 -4.20 14.25
C GLU A 70 -2.54 -3.12 14.54
N PRO A 71 -2.94 -1.88 14.92
CA PRO A 71 -1.99 -0.80 15.18
C PRO A 71 -0.93 -1.12 16.22
N GLY A 72 -1.28 -1.91 17.23
CA GLY A 72 -0.35 -2.32 18.30
C GLY A 72 0.83 -3.17 17.84
N GLN A 73 0.73 -3.82 16.67
CA GLN A 73 1.78 -4.66 16.09
C GLN A 73 2.81 -3.85 15.28
N LEU A 74 2.49 -2.60 14.93
CA LEU A 74 3.24 -1.84 13.93
C LEU A 74 4.67 -1.53 14.38
N ARG A 75 4.87 -1.12 15.64
CA ARG A 75 6.21 -0.78 16.16
C ARG A 75 7.16 -1.96 16.06
N GLU A 76 6.75 -3.09 16.60
CA GLU A 76 7.55 -4.32 16.57
C GLU A 76 7.87 -4.76 15.13
N ALA A 77 6.88 -4.69 14.22
CA ALA A 77 7.05 -5.05 12.83
C ALA A 77 8.04 -4.13 12.09
N ILE A 78 8.06 -2.84 12.40
CA ILE A 78 9.03 -1.89 11.85
C ILE A 78 10.44 -2.17 12.41
N GLU A 79 10.56 -2.46 13.70
CA GLU A 79 11.84 -2.82 14.32
C GLU A 79 12.42 -4.11 13.69
N GLU A 80 11.57 -5.12 13.47
CA GLU A 80 11.93 -6.37 12.81
C GLU A 80 12.40 -6.11 11.36
N LEU A 81 11.63 -5.33 10.58
CA LEU A 81 11.99 -4.94 9.22
C LEU A 81 13.34 -4.21 9.19
N ALA A 82 13.57 -3.27 10.09
CA ALA A 82 14.79 -2.49 10.15
C ALA A 82 16.01 -3.35 10.53
N ALA A 83 15.85 -4.29 11.45
CA ALA A 83 16.89 -5.18 11.93
C ALA A 83 17.23 -6.32 10.96
N ALA A 84 16.37 -6.64 10.00
CA ALA A 84 16.60 -7.73 9.06
C ALA A 84 17.90 -7.51 8.26
N PRO A 85 18.77 -8.50 8.13
CA PRO A 85 20.07 -8.33 7.46
C PRO A 85 19.97 -8.24 5.94
N GLY A 86 18.87 -8.71 5.34
CA GLY A 86 18.64 -8.76 3.90
C GLY A 86 17.34 -8.05 3.49
N ALA A 87 16.77 -8.50 2.38
CA ALA A 87 15.45 -8.05 1.96
C ALA A 87 14.39 -8.41 3.00
N TYR A 88 13.38 -7.57 3.13
CA TYR A 88 12.23 -7.82 4.00
C TYR A 88 10.98 -7.17 3.41
N LEU A 89 9.83 -7.85 3.50
CA LEU A 89 8.55 -7.30 3.07
C LEU A 89 7.60 -7.17 4.27
N LEU A 90 7.15 -5.96 4.55
CA LEU A 90 6.11 -5.67 5.54
C LEU A 90 4.84 -5.24 4.82
N GLU A 91 3.76 -6.01 4.97
CA GLU A 91 2.43 -5.64 4.53
C GLU A 91 1.66 -5.03 5.71
N VAL A 92 1.15 -3.82 5.54
CA VAL A 92 0.34 -3.13 6.56
C VAL A 92 -1.06 -2.93 6.00
N ALA A 93 -2.05 -3.54 6.63
CA ALA A 93 -3.45 -3.28 6.33
C ALA A 93 -3.82 -1.87 6.83
N VAL A 94 -4.34 -1.04 5.94
CA VAL A 94 -4.75 0.32 6.27
C VAL A 94 -6.23 0.54 5.92
N LEU A 95 -6.83 1.57 6.53
CA LEU A 95 -8.24 1.88 6.31
C LEU A 95 -8.47 2.28 4.85
N PRO A 96 -9.53 1.77 4.19
CA PRO A 96 -9.85 2.12 2.81
C PRO A 96 -10.46 3.51 2.67
N GLU A 97 -10.98 4.08 3.77
CA GLU A 97 -11.69 5.37 3.79
C GLU A 97 -10.76 6.58 3.94
N GLU A 98 -9.48 6.37 4.23
CA GLU A 98 -8.51 7.46 4.37
C GLU A 98 -8.22 8.09 3.01
N ASN A 99 -8.69 9.32 2.83
CA ASN A 99 -8.49 10.11 1.62
C ASN A 99 -7.22 10.97 1.71
N VAL A 100 -6.68 11.34 0.56
CA VAL A 100 -5.51 12.22 0.46
C VAL A 100 -5.98 13.67 0.40
N PHE A 101 -5.71 14.42 1.47
CA PHE A 101 -5.97 15.86 1.56
C PHE A 101 -4.71 16.63 1.98
N PRO A 102 -4.60 17.90 1.60
CA PRO A 102 -5.49 18.66 0.72
C PRO A 102 -5.38 18.24 -0.75
N MET A 103 -6.46 18.39 -1.53
CA MET A 103 -6.43 18.14 -2.97
C MET A 103 -7.04 19.30 -3.77
N VAL A 104 -6.51 19.54 -4.96
CA VAL A 104 -7.10 20.48 -5.93
C VAL A 104 -7.73 19.66 -7.05
N PRO A 105 -9.05 19.78 -7.31
CA PRO A 105 -9.69 19.08 -8.42
C PRO A 105 -9.06 19.44 -9.77
N ALA A 106 -9.04 18.51 -10.70
CA ALA A 106 -8.52 18.75 -12.03
C ALA A 106 -9.27 19.91 -12.71
N GLY A 107 -8.52 20.91 -13.20
CA GLY A 107 -9.07 22.13 -13.83
C GLY A 107 -9.54 23.21 -12.85
N ALA A 108 -9.44 22.98 -11.55
CA ALA A 108 -9.78 23.99 -10.53
C ALA A 108 -8.58 24.88 -10.17
N SER A 109 -8.86 26.02 -9.54
CA SER A 109 -7.85 26.93 -9.00
C SER A 109 -7.32 26.42 -7.65
N LEU A 110 -6.15 26.91 -7.23
CA LEU A 110 -5.63 26.68 -5.88
C LEU A 110 -6.55 27.23 -4.77
N SER A 111 -7.39 28.23 -5.10
CA SER A 111 -8.43 28.73 -4.19
C SER A 111 -9.57 27.73 -3.93
N ASP A 112 -9.71 26.73 -4.80
CA ASP A 112 -10.77 25.73 -4.73
C ASP A 112 -10.29 24.43 -4.06
N ILE A 113 -9.25 24.54 -3.24
CA ILE A 113 -8.64 23.42 -2.53
C ILE A 113 -9.65 22.75 -1.57
N ILE A 114 -9.75 21.42 -1.67
CA ILE A 114 -10.55 20.59 -0.77
C ILE A 114 -9.64 20.10 0.35
N CYS A 115 -9.97 20.41 1.60
CA CYS A 115 -9.16 20.07 2.76
C CYS A 115 -9.73 18.91 3.59
N THR A 116 -11.00 18.59 3.43
CA THR A 116 -11.72 17.52 4.17
C THR A 116 -12.81 16.91 3.30
N ASP A 117 -13.37 15.78 3.75
CA ASP A 117 -14.57 15.14 3.16
C ASP A 117 -15.82 16.03 3.27
#